data_e77cb3c9ecb8ae5d937b469c1d10f650
#
_entry.id   e77cb3c9ecb8ae5d937b469c1d10f650
#
_cell.length_a   1.000
_cell.length_b   1.000
_cell.length_c   1.000
_cell.angle_alpha   90.00
_cell.angle_beta   90.00
_cell.angle_gamma   90.00
#
_symmetry.space_group_name_H-M   'P 1'
#
loop_
_entity.id
_entity.type
_entity.pdbx_description
1 polymer ?
#
loop_
_entity_poly.entity_id
_entity_poly.type
_entity_poly.pdbx_seq_one_letter_code
_entity_poly.pdbx_strand_id
1 'polypeptide(L)'
;IFIGDEAVMVVDTQATPAMAQDVIRRIREVTPLPIKYVLLSHYHAVRVLGASAYFKEGAEQIIASRDTYDLIVERGEQDKASEIGRFPRLFRNVESVPPGLTWPTMTFDGTMSVWLGKKLEVKIAQVGRGHTKGDTIAYLEDQKICFAGDLVEYQSTAYAGDCYFRDWPTTLDRLAGFGF
;
A
#
# COMPACT_ATOMS: atom_id res chain seq x y z
N ILE A 1 3.41 8.75 -3.66
CA ILE A 1 2.72 8.77 -4.95
C ILE A 1 3.71 8.88 -6.09
N PHE A 2 3.39 8.28 -7.23
CA PHE A 2 4.12 8.41 -8.48
C PHE A 2 3.24 9.15 -9.49
N ILE A 3 3.78 10.17 -10.13
CA ILE A 3 3.07 10.98 -11.12
C ILE A 3 3.79 10.79 -12.45
N GLY A 4 3.14 10.10 -13.38
CA GLY A 4 3.63 9.91 -14.74
C GLY A 4 3.17 11.02 -15.69
N ASP A 5 3.21 10.73 -16.98
CA ASP A 5 2.72 11.64 -18.02
C ASP A 5 1.25 11.37 -18.43
N GLU A 6 0.67 10.23 -18.04
CA GLU A 6 -0.72 9.89 -18.35
C GLU A 6 -1.55 9.43 -17.13
N ALA A 7 -0.89 9.08 -16.01
CA ALA A 7 -1.57 8.57 -14.83
C ALA A 7 -0.80 8.82 -13.53
N VAL A 8 -1.51 8.64 -12.42
CA VAL A 8 -0.96 8.64 -11.06
C VAL A 8 -1.13 7.26 -10.44
N MET A 9 -0.13 6.82 -9.70
CA MET A 9 -0.17 5.66 -8.82
C MET A 9 0.02 6.08 -7.37
N VAL A 10 -0.81 5.55 -6.48
CA VAL A 10 -0.71 5.76 -5.03
C VAL A 10 -0.22 4.47 -4.38
N VAL A 11 0.67 4.59 -3.40
CA VAL A 11 1.09 3.47 -2.54
C VAL A 11 0.43 3.65 -1.18
N ASP A 12 -0.33 2.65 -0.76
CA ASP A 12 -1.16 2.60 0.42
C ASP A 12 -2.31 3.62 0.46
N THR A 13 -3.37 3.30 1.21
CA THR A 13 -4.63 4.00 1.08
C THR A 13 -5.06 4.77 2.33
N GLN A 14 -4.22 4.83 3.34
CA GLN A 14 -4.56 5.40 4.63
C GLN A 14 -5.55 4.53 5.46
N ALA A 15 -5.70 4.89 6.72
CA ALA A 15 -6.53 4.17 7.68
C ALA A 15 -8.04 4.36 7.47
N THR A 16 -8.45 5.41 6.77
CA THR A 16 -9.88 5.68 6.53
C THR A 16 -10.10 6.30 5.16
N PRO A 17 -11.31 6.11 4.56
CA PRO A 17 -11.68 6.80 3.33
C PRO A 17 -11.61 8.34 3.44
N ALA A 18 -11.91 8.91 4.60
CA ALA A 18 -11.80 10.35 4.82
C ALA A 18 -10.34 10.84 4.71
N MET A 19 -9.39 10.11 5.32
CA MET A 19 -7.96 10.42 5.19
C MET A 19 -7.46 10.23 3.74
N ALA A 20 -7.96 9.21 3.05
CA ALA A 20 -7.68 8.99 1.63
C ALA A 20 -8.19 10.16 0.77
N GLN A 21 -9.38 10.70 1.05
CA GLN A 21 -9.90 11.90 0.38
C GLN A 21 -9.00 13.13 0.60
N ASP A 22 -8.39 13.28 1.77
CA ASP A 22 -7.42 14.35 2.03
C ASP A 22 -6.18 14.21 1.14
N VAL A 23 -5.68 12.98 0.97
CA VAL A 23 -4.57 12.70 0.06
C VAL A 23 -4.96 12.97 -1.40
N ILE A 24 -6.16 12.52 -1.82
CA ILE A 24 -6.67 12.77 -3.17
C ILE A 24 -6.74 14.27 -3.45
N ARG A 25 -7.28 15.09 -2.51
CA ARG A 25 -7.31 16.56 -2.68
C ARG A 25 -5.92 17.14 -2.90
N ARG A 26 -4.92 16.71 -2.12
CA ARG A 26 -3.53 17.16 -2.28
C ARG A 26 -2.92 16.71 -3.61
N ILE A 27 -3.26 15.53 -4.11
CA ILE A 27 -2.85 15.09 -5.44
C ILE A 27 -3.42 16.02 -6.50
N ARG A 28 -4.69 16.42 -6.36
CA ARG A 28 -5.37 17.34 -7.30
C ARG A 28 -4.78 18.76 -7.30
N GLU A 29 -4.15 19.19 -6.20
CA GLU A 29 -3.40 20.46 -6.15
C GLU A 29 -2.11 20.39 -7.01
N VAL A 30 -1.57 19.20 -7.24
CA VAL A 30 -0.31 18.98 -7.97
C VAL A 30 -0.54 18.58 -9.42
N THR A 31 -1.57 17.77 -9.70
CA THR A 31 -1.83 17.23 -11.04
C THR A 31 -3.32 16.96 -11.28
N PRO A 32 -3.83 17.24 -12.50
CA PRO A 32 -5.17 16.83 -12.92
C PRO A 32 -5.22 15.38 -13.45
N LEU A 33 -4.08 14.69 -13.57
CA LEU A 33 -4.02 13.35 -14.14
C LEU A 33 -4.85 12.33 -13.33
N PRO A 34 -5.47 11.35 -13.99
CA PRO A 34 -6.27 10.34 -13.31
C PRO A 34 -5.41 9.49 -12.37
N ILE A 35 -5.92 9.22 -11.17
CA ILE A 35 -5.37 8.20 -10.26
C ILE A 35 -5.88 6.86 -10.76
N LYS A 36 -5.06 6.13 -11.51
CA LYS A 36 -5.46 4.85 -12.10
C LYS A 36 -5.12 3.65 -11.24
N TYR A 37 -4.03 3.74 -10.49
CA TYR A 37 -3.47 2.60 -9.79
C TYR A 37 -3.27 2.90 -8.32
N VAL A 38 -3.62 1.92 -7.49
CA VAL A 38 -3.33 1.90 -6.05
C VAL A 38 -2.58 0.61 -5.75
N LEU A 39 -1.42 0.71 -5.14
CA LEU A 39 -0.66 -0.44 -4.64
C LEU A 39 -0.85 -0.54 -3.14
N LEU A 40 -1.17 -1.71 -2.65
CA LEU A 40 -1.16 -2.05 -1.22
C LEU A 40 0.18 -2.69 -0.89
N SER A 41 0.98 -2.04 -0.02
CA SER A 41 2.29 -2.55 0.39
C SER A 41 2.16 -3.83 1.22
N HIS A 42 1.11 -3.91 2.06
CA HIS A 42 0.75 -5.07 2.87
C HIS A 42 -0.72 -4.97 3.34
N TYR A 43 -1.18 -5.93 4.15
CA TYR A 43 -2.60 -6.13 4.46
C TYR A 43 -3.15 -5.30 5.63
N HIS A 44 -2.30 -4.67 6.46
CA HIS A 44 -2.77 -4.00 7.66
C HIS A 44 -3.81 -2.91 7.39
N ALA A 45 -4.80 -2.82 8.27
CA ALA A 45 -5.97 -1.94 8.16
C ALA A 45 -5.58 -0.49 7.85
N VAL A 46 -4.51 0.01 8.47
CA VAL A 46 -4.00 1.38 8.25
C VAL A 46 -3.47 1.64 6.84
N ARG A 47 -3.30 0.59 6.03
CA ARG A 47 -2.85 0.67 4.63
C ARG A 47 -3.96 0.40 3.62
N VAL A 48 -5.02 -0.29 4.03
CA VAL A 48 -6.04 -0.81 3.10
C VAL A 48 -7.42 -0.17 3.24
N LEU A 49 -7.80 0.36 4.41
CA LEU A 49 -9.18 0.78 4.66
C LEU A 49 -9.63 2.01 3.86
N GLY A 50 -8.71 2.85 3.41
CA GLY A 50 -9.03 4.00 2.55
C GLY A 50 -9.26 3.66 1.08
N ALA A 51 -9.04 2.42 0.64
CA ALA A 51 -9.07 2.01 -0.77
C ALA A 51 -10.37 2.36 -1.49
N SER A 52 -11.51 2.29 -0.80
CA SER A 52 -12.82 2.65 -1.37
C SER A 52 -12.91 4.10 -1.86
N ALA A 53 -12.14 5.02 -1.27
CA ALA A 53 -12.13 6.41 -1.70
C ALA A 53 -11.45 6.56 -3.07
N TYR A 54 -10.34 5.87 -3.27
CA TYR A 54 -9.64 5.86 -4.57
C TYR A 54 -10.48 5.17 -5.65
N PHE A 55 -11.18 4.09 -5.29
CA PHE A 55 -12.07 3.41 -6.23
C PHE A 55 -13.22 4.33 -6.68
N LYS A 56 -13.82 5.09 -5.76
CA LYS A 56 -14.84 6.11 -6.08
C LYS A 56 -14.28 7.27 -6.90
N GLU A 57 -13.02 7.61 -6.74
CA GLU A 57 -12.31 8.63 -7.53
C GLU A 57 -11.99 8.16 -8.96
N GLY A 58 -12.17 6.88 -9.26
CA GLY A 58 -11.97 6.30 -10.58
C GLY A 58 -10.69 5.48 -10.74
N ALA A 59 -10.08 5.04 -9.63
CA ALA A 59 -8.95 4.10 -9.72
C ALA A 59 -9.38 2.83 -10.46
N GLU A 60 -8.61 2.47 -11.48
CA GLU A 60 -8.91 1.32 -12.34
C GLU A 60 -8.50 0.00 -11.67
N GLN A 61 -7.39 0.02 -10.92
CA GLN A 61 -6.83 -1.16 -10.28
C GLN A 61 -6.35 -0.87 -8.86
N ILE A 62 -6.71 -1.77 -7.95
CA ILE A 62 -6.10 -1.91 -6.63
C ILE A 62 -5.23 -3.16 -6.67
N ILE A 63 -3.93 -2.97 -6.57
CA ILE A 63 -2.90 -3.98 -6.79
C ILE A 63 -2.37 -4.47 -5.44
N ALA A 64 -2.20 -5.76 -5.28
CA ALA A 64 -1.56 -6.37 -4.12
C ALA A 64 -0.75 -7.60 -4.52
N SER A 65 0.26 -7.98 -3.74
CA SER A 65 0.84 -9.31 -3.89
C SER A 65 -0.21 -10.38 -3.55
N ARG A 66 -0.05 -11.59 -4.08
CA ARG A 66 -0.93 -12.73 -3.75
C ARG A 66 -0.97 -12.96 -2.24
N ASP A 67 0.18 -12.93 -1.58
CA ASP A 67 0.27 -13.12 -0.14
C ASP A 67 -0.44 -12.00 0.65
N THR A 68 -0.39 -10.75 0.21
CA THR A 68 -1.17 -9.65 0.80
C THR A 68 -2.68 -9.89 0.63
N TYR A 69 -3.10 -10.29 -0.57
CA TYR A 69 -4.50 -10.62 -0.83
C TYR A 69 -4.99 -11.75 0.09
N ASP A 70 -4.22 -12.84 0.21
CA ASP A 70 -4.58 -13.98 1.04
C ASP A 70 -4.69 -13.59 2.52
N LEU A 71 -3.81 -12.70 3.02
CA LEU A 71 -3.89 -12.15 4.38
C LEU A 71 -5.11 -11.24 4.59
N ILE A 72 -5.50 -10.45 3.57
CA ILE A 72 -6.75 -9.68 3.63
C ILE A 72 -7.95 -10.62 3.75
N VAL A 73 -7.99 -11.72 2.97
CA VAL A 73 -9.03 -12.75 3.06
C VAL A 73 -9.05 -13.41 4.42
N GLU A 74 -7.87 -13.81 4.94
CA GLU A 74 -7.74 -14.57 6.17
C GLU A 74 -8.10 -13.75 7.41
N ARG A 75 -7.63 -12.51 7.49
CA ARG A 75 -7.65 -11.72 8.72
C ARG A 75 -7.98 -10.23 8.58
N GLY A 76 -8.26 -9.73 7.40
CA GLY A 76 -8.49 -8.30 7.16
C GLY A 76 -9.63 -7.71 8.00
N GLU A 77 -10.75 -8.42 8.17
CA GLU A 77 -11.85 -7.96 9.03
C GLU A 77 -11.47 -7.99 10.52
N GLN A 78 -10.68 -8.95 10.95
CA GLN A 78 -10.18 -9.02 12.33
C GLN A 78 -9.20 -7.87 12.59
N ASP A 79 -8.30 -7.58 11.67
CA ASP A 79 -7.35 -6.49 11.78
C ASP A 79 -8.06 -5.13 11.80
N LYS A 80 -9.03 -4.92 10.92
CA LYS A 80 -9.91 -3.75 10.94
C LYS A 80 -10.61 -3.56 12.30
N ALA A 81 -11.19 -4.62 12.85
CA ALA A 81 -11.85 -4.56 14.16
C ALA A 81 -10.86 -4.23 15.28
N SER A 82 -9.66 -4.82 15.23
CA SER A 82 -8.57 -4.55 16.19
C SER A 82 -8.14 -3.09 16.13
N GLU A 83 -7.90 -2.54 14.96
CA GLU A 83 -7.49 -1.15 14.79
C GLU A 83 -8.56 -0.15 15.25
N ILE A 84 -9.83 -0.40 14.93
CA ILE A 84 -10.95 0.42 15.43
C ILE A 84 -11.00 0.41 16.96
N GLY A 85 -10.79 -0.76 17.58
CA GLY A 85 -10.76 -0.90 19.05
C GLY A 85 -9.56 -0.21 19.70
N ARG A 86 -8.38 -0.30 19.09
CA ARG A 86 -7.15 0.32 19.60
C ARG A 86 -7.11 1.83 19.43
N PHE A 87 -7.66 2.35 18.34
CA PHE A 87 -7.62 3.75 17.98
C PHE A 87 -9.01 4.37 17.74
N PRO A 88 -9.94 4.31 18.73
CA PRO A 88 -11.34 4.74 18.54
C PRO A 88 -11.47 6.22 18.14
N ARG A 89 -10.48 7.05 18.43
CA ARG A 89 -10.49 8.47 18.01
C ARG A 89 -10.22 8.63 16.51
N LEU A 90 -9.36 7.77 15.94
CA LEU A 90 -9.06 7.75 14.51
C LEU A 90 -10.28 7.33 13.69
N PHE A 91 -11.06 6.39 14.22
CA PHE A 91 -12.23 5.82 13.57
C PHE A 91 -13.57 6.38 14.11
N ARG A 92 -13.55 7.55 14.73
CA ARG A 92 -14.73 8.16 15.38
C ARG A 92 -15.95 8.27 14.45
N ASN A 93 -15.74 8.52 13.17
CA ASN A 93 -16.78 8.58 12.16
C ASN A 93 -16.77 7.24 11.39
N VAL A 94 -17.33 6.21 12.00
CA VAL A 94 -17.34 4.84 11.42
C VAL A 94 -18.07 4.81 10.07
N GLU A 95 -18.97 5.76 9.79
CA GLU A 95 -19.58 5.97 8.47
C GLU A 95 -18.54 6.21 7.36
N SER A 96 -17.35 6.70 7.73
CA SER A 96 -16.21 6.84 6.80
C SER A 96 -15.43 5.54 6.60
N VAL A 97 -15.69 4.51 7.39
CA VAL A 97 -15.09 3.18 7.21
C VAL A 97 -16.15 2.31 6.51
N PRO A 98 -15.87 1.78 5.31
CA PRO A 98 -16.84 0.95 4.61
C PRO A 98 -17.29 -0.22 5.49
N PRO A 99 -18.53 -0.68 5.36
CA PRO A 99 -19.02 -1.84 6.11
C PRO A 99 -18.21 -3.12 5.81
N GLY A 100 -17.49 -3.15 4.69
CA GLY A 100 -16.56 -4.22 4.30
C GLY A 100 -15.26 -3.65 3.74
N LEU A 101 -14.30 -4.53 3.52
CA LEU A 101 -13.02 -4.19 2.89
C LEU A 101 -13.20 -3.96 1.38
N THR A 102 -12.43 -3.04 0.83
CA THR A 102 -12.31 -2.89 -0.62
C THR A 102 -11.18 -3.81 -1.08
N TRP A 103 -11.55 -4.82 -1.85
CA TRP A 103 -10.64 -5.87 -2.27
C TRP A 103 -9.69 -5.42 -3.37
N PRO A 104 -8.44 -5.93 -3.38
CA PRO A 104 -7.58 -5.82 -4.56
C PRO A 104 -8.27 -6.39 -5.81
N THR A 105 -8.14 -5.67 -6.92
CA THR A 105 -8.69 -6.06 -8.21
C THR A 105 -7.66 -6.76 -9.09
N MET A 106 -6.37 -6.59 -8.75
CA MET A 106 -5.25 -7.22 -9.45
C MET A 106 -4.27 -7.78 -8.42
N THR A 107 -3.84 -9.02 -8.62
CA THR A 107 -2.81 -9.65 -7.80
C THR A 107 -1.63 -10.10 -8.64
N PHE A 108 -0.44 -10.11 -8.02
CA PHE A 108 0.79 -10.56 -8.67
C PHE A 108 1.64 -11.42 -7.71
N ASP A 109 2.56 -12.17 -8.28
CA ASP A 109 3.60 -12.91 -7.57
C ASP A 109 4.98 -12.44 -8.05
N GLY A 110 5.93 -12.29 -7.14
CA GLY A 110 7.29 -11.88 -7.45
C GLY A 110 7.41 -10.42 -7.85
N THR A 111 7.46 -10.11 -9.12
CA THR A 111 7.68 -8.75 -9.63
C THR A 111 6.69 -8.39 -10.75
N MET A 112 6.39 -7.10 -10.84
CA MET A 112 5.66 -6.54 -11.98
C MET A 112 6.09 -5.10 -12.25
N SER A 113 5.72 -4.59 -13.42
CA SER A 113 5.89 -3.18 -13.79
C SER A 113 4.56 -2.55 -14.13
N VAL A 114 4.39 -1.28 -13.73
CA VAL A 114 3.25 -0.45 -14.11
C VAL A 114 3.76 0.80 -14.80
N TRP A 115 3.33 1.01 -16.03
CA TRP A 115 3.64 2.22 -16.78
C TRP A 115 2.58 3.30 -16.53
N LEU A 116 3.03 4.48 -16.09
CA LEU A 116 2.16 5.63 -15.83
C LEU A 116 2.13 6.61 -17.03
N GLY A 117 2.15 6.07 -18.23
CA GLY A 117 2.31 6.73 -19.50
C GLY A 117 3.52 6.19 -20.24
N LYS A 118 4.18 7.04 -21.04
CA LYS A 118 5.30 6.63 -21.90
C LYS A 118 6.67 6.77 -21.24
N LYS A 119 6.75 7.51 -20.12
CA LYS A 119 8.02 7.97 -19.57
C LYS A 119 8.33 7.42 -18.17
N LEU A 120 7.34 6.94 -17.44
CA LEU A 120 7.55 6.49 -16.08
C LEU A 120 7.10 5.05 -15.89
N GLU A 121 8.06 4.17 -15.69
CA GLU A 121 7.88 2.81 -15.23
C GLU A 121 8.02 2.77 -13.70
N VAL A 122 6.99 2.29 -13.01
CA VAL A 122 7.07 1.94 -11.59
C VAL A 122 7.25 0.44 -11.49
N LYS A 123 8.37 0.02 -10.95
CA LYS A 123 8.64 -1.39 -10.67
C LYS A 123 8.10 -1.75 -9.30
N ILE A 124 7.53 -2.94 -9.19
CA ILE A 124 6.90 -3.46 -7.97
C ILE A 124 7.50 -4.84 -7.70
N ALA A 125 7.88 -5.09 -6.46
CA ALA A 125 8.46 -6.38 -6.07
C ALA A 125 7.97 -6.83 -4.70
N GLN A 126 7.63 -8.11 -4.58
CA GLN A 126 7.49 -8.80 -3.30
C GLN A 126 8.88 -9.29 -2.91
N VAL A 127 9.45 -8.71 -1.86
CA VAL A 127 10.86 -8.95 -1.51
C VAL A 127 11.07 -10.09 -0.51
N GLY A 128 9.99 -10.55 0.11
CA GLY A 128 10.00 -11.65 1.09
C GLY A 128 9.18 -11.33 2.31
N ARG A 129 9.17 -12.26 3.26
CA ARG A 129 8.48 -12.08 4.54
C ARG A 129 9.31 -11.22 5.48
N GLY A 130 8.68 -10.27 6.14
CA GLY A 130 9.32 -9.40 7.11
C GLY A 130 8.30 -8.84 8.08
N HIS A 131 7.81 -7.63 7.81
CA HIS A 131 6.73 -7.01 8.57
C HIS A 131 5.42 -7.82 8.46
N THR A 132 5.13 -8.32 7.25
CA THR A 132 4.07 -9.29 6.97
C THR A 132 4.57 -10.40 6.03
N LYS A 133 3.67 -11.31 5.63
CA LYS A 133 4.00 -12.32 4.61
C LYS A 133 4.11 -11.72 3.21
N GLY A 134 3.31 -10.70 2.92
CA GLY A 134 3.09 -10.17 1.58
C GLY A 134 3.80 -8.84 1.28
N ASP A 135 4.82 -8.47 2.05
CA ASP A 135 5.46 -7.16 1.94
C ASP A 135 5.94 -6.86 0.53
N THR A 136 5.48 -5.72 0.04
CA THR A 136 5.68 -5.28 -1.33
C THR A 136 6.30 -3.89 -1.36
N ILE A 137 7.30 -3.71 -2.21
CA ILE A 137 7.93 -2.42 -2.49
C ILE A 137 7.50 -1.88 -3.85
N ALA A 138 7.52 -0.55 -3.99
CA ALA A 138 7.42 0.13 -5.29
C ALA A 138 8.65 1.02 -5.47
N TYR A 139 9.29 0.97 -6.64
CA TYR A 139 10.53 1.70 -6.83
C TYR A 139 10.74 2.24 -8.25
N LEU A 140 11.55 3.30 -8.30
CA LEU A 140 12.08 3.89 -9.52
C LEU A 140 13.58 3.61 -9.58
N GLU A 141 13.99 2.69 -10.44
CA GLU A 141 15.36 2.18 -10.49
C GLU A 141 16.37 3.28 -10.87
N ASP A 142 16.06 4.07 -11.90
CA ASP A 142 16.94 5.14 -12.38
C ASP A 142 17.11 6.27 -11.36
N GLN A 143 16.04 6.58 -10.61
CA GLN A 143 16.04 7.64 -9.60
C GLN A 143 16.53 7.16 -8.23
N LYS A 144 16.70 5.86 -8.04
CA LYS A 144 17.05 5.22 -6.76
C LYS A 144 16.10 5.58 -5.62
N ILE A 145 14.81 5.58 -5.93
CA ILE A 145 13.74 5.88 -4.97
C ILE A 145 12.94 4.60 -4.73
N CYS A 146 12.76 4.25 -3.45
CA CYS A 146 11.96 3.10 -3.04
C CYS A 146 10.93 3.48 -1.97
N PHE A 147 9.71 2.98 -2.14
CA PHE A 147 8.67 2.96 -1.12
C PHE A 147 8.62 1.55 -0.54
N ALA A 148 9.13 1.39 0.67
CA ALA A 148 9.36 0.09 1.30
C ALA A 148 8.20 -0.37 2.21
N GLY A 149 7.11 0.40 2.31
CA GLY A 149 6.07 0.12 3.30
C GLY A 149 6.64 0.09 4.71
N ASP A 150 6.15 -0.82 5.53
CA ASP A 150 6.58 -0.97 6.93
C ASP A 150 7.77 -1.95 7.09
N LEU A 151 8.41 -2.35 5.98
CA LEU A 151 9.69 -3.08 6.05
C LEU A 151 10.83 -2.24 6.64
N VAL A 152 10.80 -0.92 6.38
CA VAL A 152 11.81 0.03 6.86
C VAL A 152 11.11 1.25 7.44
N GLU A 153 11.34 1.51 8.71
CA GLU A 153 10.87 2.71 9.38
C GLU A 153 12.04 3.57 9.83
N TYR A 154 11.92 4.88 9.65
CA TYR A 154 12.95 5.85 10.02
C TYR A 154 12.59 6.55 11.32
N GLN A 155 13.51 6.53 12.29
CA GLN A 155 13.36 7.15 13.62
C GLN A 155 12.12 6.68 14.40
N SER A 156 11.65 5.46 14.11
CA SER A 156 10.49 4.85 14.73
C SER A 156 10.78 3.38 15.00
N THR A 157 10.06 2.78 15.94
CA THR A 157 10.13 1.35 16.18
C THR A 157 9.14 0.66 15.25
N ALA A 158 9.63 -0.25 14.43
CA ALA A 158 8.80 -1.04 13.55
C ALA A 158 7.79 -1.88 14.36
N TYR A 159 6.53 -1.90 13.93
CA TYR A 159 5.54 -2.79 14.50
C TYR A 159 5.86 -4.24 14.13
N ALA A 160 5.90 -5.10 15.13
CA ALA A 160 6.35 -6.48 14.98
C ALA A 160 5.36 -7.51 15.56
N GLY A 161 4.08 -7.14 15.73
CA GLY A 161 3.08 -7.95 16.41
C GLY A 161 2.77 -9.30 15.73
N ASP A 162 2.84 -9.33 14.38
CA ASP A 162 2.61 -10.51 13.56
C ASP A 162 3.69 -10.72 12.50
N CYS A 163 4.87 -10.15 12.73
CA CYS A 163 5.99 -10.19 11.82
C CYS A 163 6.70 -11.55 11.75
N TYR A 164 7.49 -11.70 10.71
CA TYR A 164 8.37 -12.85 10.47
C TYR A 164 9.81 -12.52 10.91
N PHE A 165 10.05 -12.41 12.20
CA PHE A 165 11.31 -11.99 12.79
C PHE A 165 12.55 -12.68 12.23
N ARG A 166 12.46 -14.01 11.99
CA ARG A 166 13.59 -14.79 11.48
C ARG A 166 13.90 -14.50 10.02
N ASP A 167 12.88 -14.17 9.24
CA ASP A 167 13.01 -13.93 7.80
C ASP A 167 13.31 -12.47 7.48
N TRP A 168 12.88 -11.54 8.35
CA TRP A 168 12.98 -10.10 8.12
C TRP A 168 14.40 -9.62 7.81
N PRO A 169 15.46 -10.01 8.54
CA PRO A 169 16.83 -9.63 8.18
C PRO A 169 17.20 -10.02 6.75
N THR A 170 16.90 -11.26 6.32
CA THR A 170 17.15 -11.71 4.95
C THR A 170 16.36 -10.93 3.93
N THR A 171 15.14 -10.53 4.25
CA THR A 171 14.31 -9.67 3.40
C THR A 171 14.91 -8.27 3.28
N LEU A 172 15.45 -7.70 4.36
CA LEU A 172 16.18 -6.43 4.32
C LEU A 172 17.46 -6.51 3.51
N ASP A 173 18.21 -7.62 3.59
CA ASP A 173 19.41 -7.84 2.75
C ASP A 173 19.04 -7.88 1.26
N ARG A 174 17.92 -8.50 0.90
CA ARG A 174 17.40 -8.48 -0.48
C ARG A 174 17.01 -7.07 -0.90
N LEU A 175 16.32 -6.33 -0.03
CA LEU A 175 15.96 -4.93 -0.28
C LEU A 175 17.21 -4.08 -0.51
N ALA A 176 18.24 -4.22 0.31
CA ALA A 176 19.50 -3.51 0.14
C ALA A 176 20.21 -3.85 -1.20
N GLY A 177 19.99 -5.05 -1.71
CA GLY A 177 20.52 -5.49 -3.00
C GLY A 177 19.97 -4.74 -4.22
N PHE A 178 18.87 -4.02 -4.10
CA PHE A 178 18.35 -3.15 -5.18
C PHE A 178 19.20 -1.88 -5.38
N GLY A 179 20.02 -1.48 -4.40
CA GLY A 179 20.97 -0.37 -4.54
C GLY A 179 20.35 1.02 -4.53
N PHE A 180 19.26 1.21 -3.78
CA PHE A 180 18.61 2.51 -3.60
C PHE A 180 19.47 3.48 -2.78
#